data_424b55c7f52dc6d5df8997e38d7e1d6b
#
_entry.id   424b55c7f52dc6d5df8997e38d7e1d6b
#
_cell.length_a   1.000
_cell.length_b   1.000
_cell.length_c   1.000
_cell.angle_alpha   90.00
_cell.angle_beta   90.00
_cell.angle_gamma   90.00
#
_symmetry.space_group_name_H-M   'P 1'
#
loop_
_entity.id
_entity.type
_entity.pdbx_description
1 polymer ?
#
loop_
_entity_poly.entity_id
_entity_poly.type
_entity_poly.pdbx_seq_one_letter_code
_entity_poly.pdbx_strand_id
1 'polypeptide(L)'
;RWQRDFAGANHQAYVEDILYHSKELMLKVGNKERFPLEAELGMLMSAQFGGTQHTFSLKDGEWKETVYEMPHGLKNYAKVFLAQAGGDGTTGGDQVNVEGNHVGSWNFALNYYWRDWKFRAYYEHFFDDHSQMFLQYGRWKDGHLGFEITLPRNRWVNTLLWEGLATKDQSGPILYDGDERFPGAAFPGMQVSACDDYYNNFFYQSWQHYGMGIGNPLLPGPISVSYTHLRAHETRHD
;
A
#
# COMPACT_ATOMS: atom_id res chain seq x y z
N ARG A 1 12.76 -10.87 17.13
CA ARG A 1 13.96 -11.68 17.48
C ARG A 1 14.63 -12.26 16.23
N TRP A 2 13.90 -12.96 15.35
CA TRP A 2 14.49 -13.56 14.15
C TRP A 2 15.03 -12.49 13.18
N GLN A 3 14.31 -11.41 13.00
CA GLN A 3 14.74 -10.28 12.20
C GLN A 3 15.95 -9.57 12.82
N ARG A 4 15.99 -9.48 14.14
CA ARG A 4 17.12 -8.93 14.90
C ARG A 4 18.37 -9.80 14.77
N ASP A 5 18.23 -11.12 14.92
CA ASP A 5 19.36 -12.04 14.82
C ASP A 5 19.94 -12.06 13.40
N PHE A 6 19.05 -12.02 12.39
CA PHE A 6 19.47 -11.93 11.01
C PHE A 6 20.05 -10.55 10.66
N ALA A 7 19.42 -9.48 11.10
CA ALA A 7 19.88 -8.11 10.91
C ALA A 7 21.19 -7.87 11.67
N GLY A 8 21.32 -8.39 12.89
CA GLY A 8 22.53 -8.27 13.69
C GLY A 8 23.77 -8.84 13.00
N ALA A 9 23.64 -9.92 12.25
CA ALA A 9 24.71 -10.48 11.45
C ALA A 9 25.10 -9.62 10.24
N ASN A 10 24.12 -8.93 9.63
CA ASN A 10 24.30 -8.13 8.40
C ASN A 10 24.15 -6.63 8.63
N HIS A 11 23.94 -6.18 9.85
CA HIS A 11 23.68 -4.78 10.23
C HIS A 11 22.54 -4.14 9.40
N GLN A 12 21.50 -4.90 9.16
CA GLN A 12 20.30 -4.42 8.47
C GLN A 12 19.35 -3.72 9.45
N ALA A 13 18.71 -2.66 9.01
CA ALA A 13 17.67 -1.99 9.77
C ALA A 13 16.48 -2.92 10.03
N TYR A 14 15.87 -2.80 11.20
CA TYR A 14 14.64 -3.50 11.55
C TYR A 14 13.79 -2.64 12.50
N VAL A 15 12.53 -3.02 12.67
CA VAL A 15 11.61 -2.35 13.59
C VAL A 15 10.97 -3.39 14.51
N GLU A 16 10.91 -3.08 15.81
CA GLU A 16 10.22 -3.89 16.81
C GLU A 16 8.91 -3.20 17.24
N ASP A 17 7.95 -4.00 17.69
CA ASP A 17 6.70 -3.55 18.33
C ASP A 17 5.83 -2.61 17.46
N ILE A 18 5.85 -2.80 16.16
CA ILE A 18 4.97 -2.07 15.24
C ILE A 18 3.51 -2.40 15.55
N LEU A 19 2.69 -1.37 15.62
CA LEU A 19 1.24 -1.49 15.73
C LEU A 19 0.61 -1.50 14.34
N TYR A 20 -0.40 -2.35 14.18
CA TYR A 20 -1.15 -2.48 12.93
C TYR A 20 -2.63 -2.24 13.17
N HIS A 21 -3.29 -1.56 12.26
CA HIS A 21 -4.72 -1.58 12.17
C HIS A 21 -5.17 -1.65 10.73
N SER A 22 -6.39 -2.14 10.52
CA SER A 22 -7.08 -2.11 9.23
C SER A 22 -8.50 -1.60 9.45
N LYS A 23 -8.99 -0.82 8.51
CA LYS A 23 -10.37 -0.32 8.50
C LYS A 23 -10.96 -0.49 7.11
N GLU A 24 -12.24 -0.83 7.08
CA GLU A 24 -12.99 -0.98 5.85
C GLU A 24 -14.34 -0.29 5.99
N LEU A 25 -14.75 0.38 4.93
CA LEU A 25 -16.10 0.90 4.77
C LEU A 25 -16.65 0.44 3.42
N MET A 26 -17.81 -0.20 3.43
CA MET A 26 -18.50 -0.63 2.22
C MET A 26 -19.91 -0.05 2.20
N LEU A 27 -20.24 0.62 1.11
CA LEU A 27 -21.57 1.15 0.82
C LEU A 27 -22.14 0.42 -0.39
N LYS A 28 -23.38 -0.04 -0.27
CA LYS A 28 -24.12 -0.66 -1.36
C LYS A 28 -25.42 0.08 -1.59
N VAL A 29 -25.66 0.45 -2.84
CA VAL A 29 -26.87 1.13 -3.27
C VAL A 29 -27.52 0.32 -4.38
N GLY A 30 -28.82 0.11 -4.27
CA GLY A 30 -29.62 -0.60 -5.26
C GLY A 30 -30.59 -1.59 -4.61
N ASN A 31 -31.55 -2.00 -5.40
CA ASN A 31 -32.52 -3.02 -5.03
C ASN A 31 -32.95 -3.77 -6.29
N LYS A 32 -32.40 -4.97 -6.45
CA LYS A 32 -32.62 -5.82 -7.65
C LYS A 32 -34.08 -6.15 -7.95
N GLU A 33 -34.98 -6.05 -6.95
CA GLU A 33 -36.42 -6.28 -7.12
C GLU A 33 -37.12 -5.10 -7.80
N ARG A 34 -36.59 -3.88 -7.63
CA ARG A 34 -37.15 -2.66 -8.19
C ARG A 34 -36.41 -2.20 -9.45
N PHE A 35 -35.11 -2.38 -9.45
CA PHE A 35 -34.24 -1.98 -10.56
C PHE A 35 -33.06 -2.95 -10.66
N PRO A 36 -32.77 -3.50 -11.83
CA PRO A 36 -31.80 -4.58 -11.99
C PRO A 36 -30.32 -4.12 -11.88
N LEU A 37 -30.05 -3.02 -11.20
CA LEU A 37 -28.71 -2.47 -11.03
C LEU A 37 -28.42 -2.22 -9.55
N GLU A 38 -27.25 -2.67 -9.11
CA GLU A 38 -26.72 -2.34 -7.79
C GLU A 38 -25.29 -1.80 -7.95
N ALA A 39 -24.94 -0.77 -7.19
CA ALA A 39 -23.60 -0.19 -7.12
C ALA A 39 -22.99 -0.40 -5.75
N GLU A 40 -21.71 -0.69 -5.70
CA GLU A 40 -20.93 -0.84 -4.48
C GLU A 40 -19.76 0.15 -4.52
N LEU A 41 -19.51 0.82 -3.39
CA LEU A 41 -18.35 1.68 -3.16
C LEU A 41 -17.72 1.27 -1.84
N GLY A 42 -16.45 0.91 -1.86
CA GLY A 42 -15.69 0.53 -0.68
C GLY A 42 -14.38 1.26 -0.57
N MET A 43 -13.86 1.34 0.63
CA MET A 43 -12.49 1.74 0.93
C MET A 43 -11.93 0.78 1.97
N LEU A 44 -10.81 0.17 1.68
CA LEU A 44 -9.98 -0.59 2.61
C LEU A 44 -8.70 0.19 2.84
N MET A 45 -8.30 0.37 4.10
CA MET A 45 -7.02 0.99 4.45
C MET A 45 -6.41 0.27 5.64
N SER A 46 -5.16 -0.12 5.49
CA SER A 46 -4.32 -0.68 6.54
C SER A 46 -3.19 0.28 6.88
N ALA A 47 -2.77 0.32 8.12
CA ALA A 47 -1.70 1.20 8.56
C ALA A 47 -0.76 0.52 9.55
N GLN A 48 0.53 0.85 9.44
CA GLN A 48 1.58 0.58 10.41
C GLN A 48 1.90 1.88 11.15
N PHE A 49 2.09 1.84 12.46
CA PHE A 49 2.49 3.02 13.22
C PHE A 49 3.17 2.63 14.54
N GLY A 50 3.91 3.58 15.14
CA GLY A 50 4.66 3.32 16.35
C GLY A 50 5.78 2.29 16.16
N GLY A 51 6.25 1.72 17.26
CA GLY A 51 7.36 0.79 17.29
C GLY A 51 8.71 1.47 17.46
N THR A 52 9.75 0.66 17.48
CA THR A 52 11.14 1.11 17.67
C THR A 52 11.99 0.69 16.49
N GLN A 53 12.52 1.67 15.77
CA GLN A 53 13.40 1.46 14.63
C GLN A 53 14.86 1.34 15.09
N HIS A 54 15.54 0.33 14.58
CA HIS A 54 16.96 0.09 14.75
C HIS A 54 17.69 0.24 13.43
N THR A 55 18.59 1.19 13.34
CA THR A 55 19.41 1.42 12.13
C THR A 55 20.89 1.28 12.48
N PHE A 56 21.67 0.82 11.52
CA PHE A 56 23.10 0.60 11.68
C PHE A 56 23.90 1.43 10.69
N SER A 57 24.95 2.07 11.14
CA SER A 57 25.85 2.83 10.31
C SER A 57 27.31 2.52 10.65
N LEU A 58 28.15 2.40 9.63
CA LEU A 58 29.59 2.23 9.83
C LEU A 58 30.23 3.62 10.03
N LYS A 59 30.76 3.88 11.22
CA LYS A 59 31.45 5.12 11.56
C LYS A 59 32.81 4.77 12.16
N ASP A 60 33.87 5.32 11.60
CA ASP A 60 35.25 5.12 12.06
C ASP A 60 35.69 3.63 12.13
N GLY A 61 35.14 2.80 11.23
CA GLY A 61 35.42 1.37 11.17
C GLY A 61 34.61 0.51 12.15
N GLU A 62 33.74 1.11 12.93
CA GLU A 62 32.86 0.41 13.87
C GLU A 62 31.39 0.57 13.48
N TRP A 63 30.60 -0.48 13.67
CA TRP A 63 29.17 -0.42 13.48
C TRP A 63 28.49 0.23 14.69
N LYS A 64 27.78 1.32 14.44
CA LYS A 64 26.99 2.03 15.46
C LYS A 64 25.50 1.80 15.19
N GLU A 65 24.81 1.38 16.22
CA GLU A 65 23.34 1.28 16.25
C GLU A 65 22.75 2.63 16.64
N THR A 66 21.73 3.05 15.89
CA THR A 66 20.87 4.19 16.25
C THR A 66 19.46 3.67 16.45
N VAL A 67 18.88 3.98 17.60
CA VAL A 67 17.53 3.56 18.00
C VAL A 67 16.62 4.78 17.95
N TYR A 68 15.48 4.65 17.29
CA TYR A 68 14.47 5.69 17.21
C TYR A 68 13.10 5.11 17.59
N GLU A 69 12.54 5.61 18.68
CA GLU A 69 11.20 5.27 19.13
C GLU A 69 10.18 6.14 18.41
N MET A 70 9.32 5.51 17.61
CA MET A 70 8.30 6.21 16.83
C MET A 70 7.08 6.54 17.72
N PRO A 71 6.41 7.67 17.49
CA PRO A 71 5.23 8.05 18.27
C PRO A 71 4.13 6.98 18.24
N HIS A 72 3.59 6.61 19.40
CA HIS A 72 2.64 5.51 19.53
C HIS A 72 1.47 5.77 20.49
N GLY A 73 1.28 7.00 20.93
CA GLY A 73 0.20 7.37 21.87
C GLY A 73 -1.21 7.32 21.24
N LEU A 74 -2.24 7.43 22.08
CA LEU A 74 -3.65 7.44 21.63
C LEU A 74 -3.94 8.58 20.64
N LYS A 75 -3.30 9.74 20.80
CA LYS A 75 -3.41 10.85 19.85
C LYS A 75 -2.84 10.49 18.48
N ASN A 76 -1.71 9.79 18.43
CA ASN A 76 -1.07 9.31 17.22
C ASN A 76 -1.94 8.25 16.55
N TYR A 77 -2.50 7.30 17.34
CA TYR A 77 -3.47 6.34 16.81
C TYR A 77 -4.67 7.03 16.14
N ALA A 78 -5.23 8.07 16.75
CA ALA A 78 -6.37 8.79 16.15
C ALA A 78 -5.98 9.48 14.83
N LYS A 79 -4.78 10.07 14.74
CA LYS A 79 -4.25 10.65 13.48
C LYS A 79 -4.07 9.59 12.40
N VAL A 80 -3.42 8.48 12.73
CA VAL A 80 -3.20 7.35 11.83
C VAL A 80 -4.55 6.77 11.38
N PHE A 81 -5.51 6.62 12.30
CA PHE A 81 -6.84 6.13 11.97
C PHE A 81 -7.57 7.06 10.98
N LEU A 82 -7.40 8.38 11.10
CA LEU A 82 -8.02 9.36 10.21
C LEU A 82 -7.14 9.73 9.01
N ALA A 83 -5.99 9.10 8.84
CA ALA A 83 -4.98 9.42 7.82
C ALA A 83 -4.61 10.92 7.81
N GLN A 84 -4.28 11.46 8.99
CA GLN A 84 -3.87 12.85 9.17
C GLN A 84 -2.35 12.97 9.22
N ALA A 85 -1.85 14.13 8.82
CA ALA A 85 -0.41 14.44 8.89
C ALA A 85 0.13 14.34 10.32
N GLY A 86 1.38 13.94 10.44
CA GLY A 86 2.12 13.86 11.69
C GLY A 86 2.29 15.22 12.37
N GLY A 87 2.84 15.19 13.57
CA GLY A 87 3.20 16.40 14.34
C GLY A 87 4.71 16.53 14.49
N ASP A 88 5.13 17.54 15.25
CA ASP A 88 6.56 17.89 15.46
C ASP A 88 7.45 16.75 15.97
N GLY A 89 6.87 15.70 16.55
CA GLY A 89 7.59 14.51 17.03
C GLY A 89 7.70 13.38 16.01
N THR A 90 7.14 13.54 14.81
CA THR A 90 7.16 12.51 13.76
C THR A 90 8.25 12.80 12.72
N THR A 91 8.47 11.86 11.79
CA THR A 91 9.42 12.06 10.70
C THR A 91 9.00 13.19 9.77
N GLY A 92 9.95 13.76 9.02
CA GLY A 92 9.62 14.80 8.02
C GLY A 92 8.63 14.31 6.96
N GLY A 93 8.71 13.06 6.55
CA GLY A 93 7.75 12.42 5.64
C GLY A 93 6.35 12.37 6.23
N ASP A 94 6.19 11.93 7.46
CA ASP A 94 4.91 11.87 8.16
C ASP A 94 4.26 13.25 8.33
N GLN A 95 5.09 14.30 8.53
CA GLN A 95 4.60 15.67 8.70
C GLN A 95 4.03 16.26 7.41
N VAL A 96 4.58 15.89 6.26
CA VAL A 96 4.13 16.37 4.94
C VAL A 96 3.02 15.51 4.36
N ASN A 97 2.99 14.22 4.69
CA ASN A 97 2.06 13.25 4.12
C ASN A 97 1.02 12.82 5.16
N VAL A 98 1.16 11.61 5.69
CA VAL A 98 0.32 11.06 6.78
C VAL A 98 1.22 10.43 7.82
N GLU A 99 0.79 10.45 9.08
CA GLU A 99 1.51 9.78 10.16
C GLU A 99 1.35 8.26 10.01
N GLY A 100 2.48 7.54 9.99
CA GLY A 100 2.54 6.09 9.78
C GLY A 100 2.59 5.70 8.31
N ASN A 101 2.71 4.42 8.04
CA ASN A 101 2.76 3.84 6.71
C ASN A 101 1.40 3.25 6.35
N HIS A 102 0.75 3.77 5.32
CA HIS A 102 -0.58 3.36 4.90
C HIS A 102 -0.54 2.67 3.55
N VAL A 103 -1.37 1.65 3.41
CA VAL A 103 -1.68 1.03 2.11
C VAL A 103 -3.16 0.71 2.06
N GLY A 104 -3.77 0.88 0.92
CA GLY A 104 -5.19 0.60 0.78
C GLY A 104 -5.70 0.58 -0.64
N SER A 105 -7.01 0.48 -0.75
CA SER A 105 -7.69 0.53 -2.03
C SER A 105 -9.08 1.16 -1.93
N TRP A 106 -9.47 1.80 -3.04
CA TRP A 106 -10.86 2.11 -3.33
C TRP A 106 -11.46 1.00 -4.17
N ASN A 107 -12.63 0.53 -3.79
CA ASN A 107 -13.33 -0.57 -4.44
C ASN A 107 -14.64 -0.08 -5.05
N PHE A 108 -14.79 -0.27 -6.34
CA PHE A 108 -16.00 0.08 -7.10
C PHE A 108 -16.55 -1.18 -7.74
N ALA A 109 -17.85 -1.43 -7.63
CA ALA A 109 -18.49 -2.50 -8.37
C ALA A 109 -19.89 -2.12 -8.83
N LEU A 110 -20.25 -2.63 -10.01
CA LEU A 110 -21.58 -2.56 -10.57
C LEU A 110 -22.08 -3.98 -10.82
N ASN A 111 -23.26 -4.31 -10.31
CA ASN A 111 -23.94 -5.57 -10.53
C ASN A 111 -25.20 -5.30 -11.35
N TYR A 112 -25.35 -5.96 -12.49
CA TYR A 112 -26.54 -5.92 -13.34
C TYR A 112 -27.19 -7.29 -13.39
N TYR A 113 -28.49 -7.34 -13.19
CA TYR A 113 -29.29 -8.56 -13.15
C TYR A 113 -30.24 -8.60 -14.35
N TRP A 114 -30.15 -9.64 -15.16
CA TRP A 114 -31.03 -9.84 -16.30
C TRP A 114 -31.57 -11.27 -16.29
N ARG A 115 -32.83 -11.45 -15.90
CA ARG A 115 -33.42 -12.76 -15.68
C ARG A 115 -32.59 -13.56 -14.68
N ASP A 116 -32.05 -14.71 -15.09
CA ASP A 116 -31.19 -15.57 -14.27
C ASP A 116 -29.70 -15.29 -14.45
N TRP A 117 -29.32 -14.25 -15.19
CA TRP A 117 -27.95 -13.82 -15.38
C TRP A 117 -27.59 -12.73 -14.39
N LYS A 118 -26.33 -12.78 -13.90
CA LYS A 118 -25.72 -11.65 -13.17
C LYS A 118 -24.44 -11.26 -13.88
N PHE A 119 -24.30 -9.98 -14.14
CA PHE A 119 -23.10 -9.36 -14.68
C PHE A 119 -22.52 -8.49 -13.59
N ARG A 120 -21.24 -8.65 -13.29
CA ARG A 120 -20.49 -7.81 -12.33
C ARG A 120 -19.27 -7.24 -13.02
N ALA A 121 -19.12 -5.92 -12.97
CA ALA A 121 -17.90 -5.23 -13.31
C ALA A 121 -17.36 -4.58 -12.03
N TYR A 122 -16.07 -4.69 -11.77
CA TYR A 122 -15.47 -4.08 -10.60
C TYR A 122 -14.07 -3.55 -10.91
N TYR A 123 -13.70 -2.55 -10.13
CA TYR A 123 -12.39 -1.93 -10.20
C TYR A 123 -11.91 -1.62 -8.78
N GLU A 124 -10.69 -2.05 -8.47
CA GLU A 124 -9.99 -1.74 -7.24
C GLU A 124 -8.82 -0.84 -7.58
N HIS A 125 -8.81 0.38 -7.03
CA HIS A 125 -7.74 1.35 -7.19
C HIS A 125 -6.83 1.30 -5.97
N PHE A 126 -5.57 0.96 -6.18
CA PHE A 126 -4.58 0.90 -5.11
C PHE A 126 -4.02 2.28 -4.79
N PHE A 127 -3.72 2.51 -3.52
CA PHE A 127 -3.00 3.70 -3.07
C PHE A 127 -2.03 3.35 -1.95
N ASP A 128 -0.95 4.14 -1.90
CA ASP A 128 0.02 4.15 -0.82
C ASP A 128 0.02 5.55 -0.21
N ASP A 129 -0.15 5.63 1.10
CA ASP A 129 -0.30 6.86 1.85
C ASP A 129 -1.36 7.83 1.24
N HIS A 130 -1.15 9.14 1.41
CA HIS A 130 -2.05 10.16 0.90
C HIS A 130 -1.88 10.41 -0.60
N SER A 131 -0.69 10.16 -1.14
CA SER A 131 -0.29 10.60 -2.47
C SER A 131 -1.13 10.03 -3.62
N GLN A 132 -1.71 8.87 -3.46
CA GLN A 132 -2.57 8.22 -4.45
C GLN A 132 -4.03 8.07 -4.01
N MET A 133 -4.31 8.30 -2.74
CA MET A 133 -5.65 8.12 -2.19
C MET A 133 -6.71 8.92 -2.95
N PHE A 134 -6.36 10.13 -3.43
CA PHE A 134 -7.25 11.01 -4.16
C PHE A 134 -6.88 11.19 -5.65
N LEU A 135 -6.23 10.21 -6.25
CA LEU A 135 -5.89 10.18 -7.67
C LEU A 135 -4.97 11.34 -8.11
N GLN A 136 -4.16 11.88 -7.21
CA GLN A 136 -3.38 13.09 -7.46
C GLN A 136 -2.17 12.85 -8.37
N TYR A 137 -1.43 11.76 -8.18
CA TYR A 137 -0.11 11.57 -8.79
C TYR A 137 -0.04 10.43 -9.81
N GLY A 138 -0.38 9.22 -9.48
CA GLY A 138 -0.23 8.07 -10.37
C GLY A 138 -1.40 7.87 -11.31
N ARG A 139 -2.39 8.73 -11.27
CA ARG A 139 -3.63 8.51 -12.00
C ARG A 139 -4.22 7.15 -11.60
N TRP A 140 -5.25 6.71 -12.21
CA TRP A 140 -5.94 5.44 -11.95
C TRP A 140 -5.43 4.27 -12.82
N LYS A 141 -4.14 4.28 -13.17
CA LYS A 141 -3.55 3.26 -14.03
C LYS A 141 -3.27 1.95 -13.32
N ASP A 142 -2.84 2.03 -12.05
CA ASP A 142 -2.67 0.86 -11.22
C ASP A 142 -4.00 0.47 -10.60
N GLY A 143 -4.25 -0.81 -10.57
CA GLY A 143 -5.46 -1.35 -10.01
C GLY A 143 -5.77 -2.75 -10.48
N HIS A 144 -6.89 -3.24 -10.01
CA HIS A 144 -7.43 -4.55 -10.35
C HIS A 144 -8.80 -4.37 -11.02
N LEU A 145 -8.91 -4.68 -12.29
CA LEU A 145 -10.16 -4.64 -13.05
C LEU A 145 -10.68 -6.06 -13.24
N GLY A 146 -11.95 -6.28 -12.95
CA GLY A 146 -12.58 -7.57 -13.16
C GLY A 146 -13.97 -7.51 -13.78
N PHE A 147 -14.30 -8.56 -14.51
CA PHE A 147 -15.61 -8.82 -15.08
C PHE A 147 -16.04 -10.25 -14.74
N GLU A 148 -17.19 -10.38 -14.12
CA GLU A 148 -17.78 -11.65 -13.76
C GLU A 148 -19.15 -11.79 -14.41
N ILE A 149 -19.41 -12.96 -14.99
CA ILE A 149 -20.71 -13.31 -15.55
C ILE A 149 -21.17 -14.60 -14.84
N THR A 150 -22.20 -14.48 -14.01
CA THR A 150 -22.89 -15.65 -13.44
C THR A 150 -23.97 -16.10 -14.44
N LEU A 151 -23.87 -17.31 -14.87
CA LEU A 151 -24.75 -17.95 -15.84
C LEU A 151 -26.00 -18.54 -15.16
N PRO A 152 -27.12 -18.66 -15.86
CA PRO A 152 -28.26 -19.44 -15.40
C PRO A 152 -27.82 -20.86 -15.01
N ARG A 153 -28.51 -21.46 -14.04
CA ARG A 153 -28.18 -22.79 -13.54
C ARG A 153 -28.03 -23.78 -14.69
N ASN A 154 -26.84 -24.32 -14.84
CA ASN A 154 -26.51 -25.34 -15.83
C ASN A 154 -25.54 -26.39 -15.23
N ARG A 155 -25.26 -27.45 -15.98
CA ARG A 155 -24.47 -28.58 -15.49
C ARG A 155 -22.96 -28.34 -15.51
N TRP A 156 -22.47 -27.37 -16.29
CA TRP A 156 -21.06 -27.32 -16.68
C TRP A 156 -20.32 -26.13 -16.13
N VAL A 157 -20.83 -24.90 -16.30
CA VAL A 157 -20.15 -23.67 -15.96
C VAL A 157 -21.13 -22.72 -15.27
N ASN A 158 -20.86 -22.36 -14.03
CA ASN A 158 -21.71 -21.44 -13.28
C ASN A 158 -21.26 -19.97 -13.44
N THR A 159 -19.96 -19.75 -13.54
CA THR A 159 -19.39 -18.39 -13.57
C THR A 159 -18.24 -18.34 -14.55
N LEU A 160 -18.18 -17.25 -15.30
CA LEU A 160 -17.01 -16.84 -16.09
C LEU A 160 -16.42 -15.61 -15.42
N LEU A 161 -15.12 -15.63 -15.20
CA LEU A 161 -14.37 -14.54 -14.58
C LEU A 161 -13.20 -14.15 -15.48
N TRP A 162 -13.04 -12.85 -15.68
CA TRP A 162 -11.83 -12.27 -16.22
C TRP A 162 -11.31 -11.16 -15.32
N GLU A 163 -10.02 -11.16 -15.06
CA GLU A 163 -9.35 -10.17 -14.20
C GLU A 163 -8.05 -9.70 -14.83
N GLY A 164 -7.75 -8.43 -14.63
CA GLY A 164 -6.51 -7.80 -15.02
C GLY A 164 -5.94 -6.99 -13.85
N LEU A 165 -4.67 -7.23 -13.51
CA LEU A 165 -3.93 -6.52 -12.47
C LEU A 165 -2.83 -5.68 -13.10
N ALA A 166 -2.74 -4.42 -12.71
CA ALA A 166 -1.66 -3.50 -13.06
C ALA A 166 -1.06 -2.87 -11.80
N THR A 167 0.26 -2.91 -11.67
CA THR A 167 1.02 -2.34 -10.55
C THR A 167 2.31 -1.66 -11.02
N LYS A 168 2.29 -1.07 -12.22
CA LYS A 168 3.48 -0.49 -12.87
C LYS A 168 3.69 0.98 -12.58
N ASP A 169 2.61 1.70 -12.31
CA ASP A 169 2.63 3.14 -12.08
C ASP A 169 2.45 3.46 -10.60
N GLN A 170 3.07 2.70 -9.71
CA GLN A 170 2.94 2.80 -8.26
C GLN A 170 2.86 4.24 -7.77
N SER A 171 2.26 4.45 -6.61
CA SER A 171 1.92 5.78 -6.15
C SER A 171 3.14 6.64 -5.79
N GLY A 172 2.91 7.91 -5.67
CA GLY A 172 3.79 8.90 -5.10
C GLY A 172 4.82 9.52 -6.03
N PRO A 173 5.06 10.81 -5.85
CA PRO A 173 6.25 11.47 -6.35
C PRO A 173 7.40 11.31 -5.34
N ILE A 174 8.60 11.09 -5.80
CA ILE A 174 9.82 11.28 -4.99
C ILE A 174 9.95 12.76 -4.60
N LEU A 175 9.39 13.65 -5.41
CA LEU A 175 9.58 15.09 -5.33
C LEU A 175 8.24 15.79 -5.18
N TYR A 176 8.07 16.49 -4.09
CA TYR A 176 6.84 17.22 -3.76
C TYR A 176 6.83 18.61 -4.40
N ASP A 177 5.67 19.02 -4.93
CA ASP A 177 5.44 20.42 -5.30
C ASP A 177 5.35 21.26 -4.02
N GLY A 178 6.47 21.86 -3.62
CA GLY A 178 6.58 22.92 -2.63
C GLY A 178 5.66 22.86 -1.41
N ASP A 179 6.02 22.10 -0.39
CA ASP A 179 5.47 22.36 0.93
C ASP A 179 6.30 23.47 1.60
N GLU A 180 5.64 24.54 2.05
CA GLU A 180 6.30 25.68 2.73
C GLU A 180 7.08 25.23 3.99
N ARG A 181 6.70 24.12 4.60
CA ARG A 181 7.38 23.53 5.76
C ARG A 181 8.72 22.90 5.40
N PHE A 182 8.91 22.50 4.14
CA PHE A 182 10.12 21.85 3.66
C PHE A 182 10.57 22.42 2.30
N PRO A 183 10.93 23.70 2.24
CA PRO A 183 11.24 24.39 0.98
C PRO A 183 12.43 23.78 0.22
N GLY A 184 13.32 23.09 0.90
CA GLY A 184 14.45 22.38 0.27
C GLY A 184 14.09 21.03 -0.37
N ALA A 185 12.90 20.51 -0.12
CA ALA A 185 12.41 19.26 -0.70
C ALA A 185 11.51 19.47 -1.94
N ALA A 186 11.28 20.72 -2.32
CA ALA A 186 10.42 21.08 -3.44
C ALA A 186 11.21 21.16 -4.76
N PHE A 187 10.74 20.42 -5.75
CA PHE A 187 11.21 20.55 -7.14
C PHE A 187 10.02 20.93 -8.02
N PRO A 188 9.74 22.22 -8.18
CA PRO A 188 8.59 22.69 -8.92
C PRO A 188 8.56 22.16 -10.34
N GLY A 189 7.43 21.59 -10.76
CA GLY A 189 7.22 21.06 -12.10
C GLY A 189 7.83 19.67 -12.36
N MET A 190 8.43 19.02 -11.37
CA MET A 190 8.96 17.66 -11.48
C MET A 190 8.15 16.71 -10.59
N GLN A 191 7.06 16.20 -11.11
CA GLN A 191 6.38 15.05 -10.51
C GLN A 191 6.81 13.79 -11.23
N VAL A 192 7.47 12.89 -10.52
CA VAL A 192 7.86 11.59 -11.03
C VAL A 192 6.92 10.56 -10.42
N SER A 193 6.04 9.98 -11.22
CA SER A 193 5.18 8.86 -10.82
C SER A 193 5.97 7.54 -10.81
N ALA A 194 5.42 6.52 -10.17
CA ALA A 194 6.02 5.18 -10.03
C ALA A 194 7.29 5.16 -9.18
N CYS A 195 7.32 5.96 -8.14
CA CYS A 195 8.47 6.12 -7.28
C CYS A 195 8.28 5.53 -5.89
N ASP A 196 7.03 5.39 -5.46
CA ASP A 196 6.69 4.64 -4.28
C ASP A 196 6.44 3.17 -4.64
N ASP A 197 6.58 2.33 -3.65
CA ASP A 197 6.40 0.90 -3.78
C ASP A 197 5.39 0.48 -2.69
N TYR A 198 4.22 0.00 -3.08
CA TYR A 198 3.09 -0.26 -2.17
C TYR A 198 3.44 -1.00 -0.89
N TYR A 199 4.45 -1.85 -0.92
CA TYR A 199 4.83 -2.64 0.24
C TYR A 199 6.21 -2.33 0.78
N ASN A 200 6.90 -1.34 0.24
CA ASN A 200 8.18 -0.89 0.76
C ASN A 200 8.03 0.44 1.52
N ASN A 201 8.66 0.51 2.67
CA ASN A 201 8.75 1.71 3.46
C ASN A 201 10.07 1.71 4.21
N PHE A 202 10.79 2.81 4.15
CA PHE A 202 12.11 2.92 4.76
C PHE A 202 12.03 2.87 6.30
N PHE A 203 11.05 3.53 6.90
CA PHE A 203 10.97 3.63 8.36
C PHE A 203 10.45 2.34 8.99
N TYR A 204 9.43 1.71 8.40
CA TYR A 204 8.80 0.50 8.92
C TYR A 204 9.41 -0.78 8.36
N GLN A 205 10.45 -0.67 7.50
CA GLN A 205 11.08 -1.80 6.83
C GLN A 205 10.05 -2.68 6.10
N SER A 206 9.05 -2.00 5.52
CA SER A 206 8.01 -2.59 4.68
C SER A 206 6.91 -3.37 5.41
N TRP A 207 5.93 -3.84 4.64
CA TRP A 207 4.82 -4.66 5.11
C TRP A 207 5.28 -6.12 5.27
N GLN A 208 5.94 -6.39 6.36
CA GLN A 208 6.49 -7.71 6.65
C GLN A 208 6.40 -8.06 8.13
N HIS A 209 6.41 -9.38 8.40
CA HIS A 209 6.55 -9.94 9.74
C HIS A 209 7.60 -11.04 9.68
N TYR A 210 8.70 -10.88 10.39
CA TYR A 210 9.86 -11.79 10.36
C TYR A 210 10.35 -12.12 8.94
N GLY A 211 10.39 -11.13 8.04
CA GLY A 211 10.83 -11.30 6.66
C GLY A 211 9.78 -11.87 5.71
N MET A 212 8.59 -12.22 6.19
CA MET A 212 7.48 -12.64 5.35
C MET A 212 6.58 -11.45 5.02
N GLY A 213 6.28 -11.25 3.74
CA GLY A 213 5.37 -10.21 3.31
C GLY A 213 3.96 -10.40 3.88
N ILE A 214 3.36 -9.30 4.34
CA ILE A 214 1.98 -9.24 4.82
C ILE A 214 1.13 -8.59 3.73
N GLY A 215 -0.02 -9.19 3.42
CA GLY A 215 -0.99 -8.60 2.49
C GLY A 215 -1.13 -9.39 1.20
N ASN A 216 -1.29 -8.71 0.07
CA ASN A 216 -1.53 -9.35 -1.21
C ASN A 216 -0.28 -10.10 -1.70
N PRO A 217 -0.33 -11.43 -1.90
CA PRO A 217 0.82 -12.23 -2.32
C PRO A 217 1.31 -11.92 -3.73
N LEU A 218 0.55 -11.17 -4.52
CA LEU A 218 0.94 -10.70 -5.85
C LEU A 218 1.84 -9.46 -5.80
N LEU A 219 1.89 -8.77 -4.66
CA LEU A 219 2.78 -7.65 -4.43
C LEU A 219 4.00 -8.15 -3.63
N PRO A 220 5.19 -8.19 -4.23
CA PRO A 220 6.36 -8.73 -3.55
C PRO A 220 6.80 -7.80 -2.42
N GLY A 221 7.06 -8.38 -1.26
CA GLY A 221 7.73 -7.68 -0.17
C GLY A 221 9.23 -7.51 -0.45
N PRO A 222 9.94 -6.71 0.38
CA PRO A 222 11.33 -6.29 0.13
C PRO A 222 12.32 -7.43 -0.03
N ILE A 223 12.09 -8.54 0.63
CA ILE A 223 12.96 -9.73 0.49
C ILE A 223 12.74 -10.42 -0.86
N SER A 224 11.53 -10.37 -1.41
CA SER A 224 11.22 -10.92 -2.72
C SER A 224 11.78 -10.07 -3.86
N VAL A 225 11.91 -8.76 -3.68
CA VAL A 225 12.43 -7.83 -4.70
C VAL A 225 13.89 -8.12 -5.04
N SER A 226 14.72 -8.45 -4.07
CA SER A 226 16.13 -8.83 -4.34
C SER A 226 16.23 -10.11 -5.16
N TYR A 227 15.30 -11.03 -5.03
CA TYR A 227 15.29 -12.28 -5.79
C TYR A 227 14.78 -12.13 -7.23
N THR A 228 13.78 -11.27 -7.43
CA THR A 228 13.22 -11.00 -8.77
C THR A 228 14.17 -10.16 -9.63
N HIS A 229 14.90 -9.24 -9.05
CA HIS A 229 15.94 -8.49 -9.77
C HIS A 229 17.12 -9.37 -10.22
N LEU A 230 17.54 -10.33 -9.42
CA LEU A 230 18.56 -11.29 -9.80
C LEU A 230 18.08 -12.19 -10.96
N ARG A 231 16.86 -12.69 -10.93
CA ARG A 231 16.30 -13.49 -12.04
C ARG A 231 16.10 -12.68 -13.34
N ALA A 232 15.69 -11.43 -13.24
CA ALA A 232 15.52 -10.58 -14.43
C ALA A 232 16.87 -10.26 -15.12
N HIS A 233 17.98 -10.28 -14.41
CA HIS A 233 19.32 -10.15 -14.98
C HIS A 233 19.86 -11.46 -15.58
N GLU A 234 19.49 -12.61 -15.02
CA GLU A 234 19.93 -13.91 -15.54
C GLU A 234 19.20 -14.32 -16.84
N THR A 235 17.97 -13.86 -17.07
CA THR A 235 17.21 -14.18 -18.29
C THR A 235 17.51 -13.25 -19.47
N ARG A 236 18.45 -12.32 -19.33
CA ARG A 236 18.86 -11.39 -20.42
C ARG A 236 20.16 -11.76 -21.12
N HIS A 237 20.71 -12.93 -20.85
CA HIS A 237 21.97 -13.42 -21.41
C HIS A 237 21.84 -14.75 -22.19
N ASP A 238 20.64 -15.04 -22.71
CA ASP A 238 20.44 -16.11 -23.69
C ASP A 238 19.97 -15.54 -25.04
#